data_766020d51d1e880bc140acae77efd22d
#
_entry.id   766020d51d1e880bc140acae77efd22d
#
_cell.length_a   1.000
_cell.length_b   1.000
_cell.length_c   1.000
_cell.angle_alpha   90.00
_cell.angle_beta   90.00
_cell.angle_gamma   90.00
#
_symmetry.space_group_name_H-M   'P 1'
#
loop_
_entity.id
_entity.type
_entity.pdbx_description
1 polymer ?
#
loop_
_entity_poly.entity_id
_entity_poly.type
_entity_poly.pdbx_seq_one_letter_code
_entity_poly.pdbx_strand_id
1 'polypeptide(L)'
;LAPAEGIHPSERPAEADAPERQFGETVLKLENIELGFGGVKAINDVSFEVRKGEILAIIGPNGAGKSSMLNCINGFYKPQKGTITFNGRSMATMDPYLAASSGIARTFQNIALFRGMSTLDNLMTGRLLKMKSNFFAQCVYFGAAKREELENRAFIETIIDFLEIQSIRRTPVGRLPYGLQKRVELGRALAMEPSILLLDEPMAGMNVEEKQDMSRFILDVNEEFGTTIVLIEHDMGVVMDISDRVIVLDYGRKIADGTPDEVRTNQDVIDAYLGASHD
;
A
#
# COMPACT_ATOMS: atom_id res chain seq x y z
N LEU A 1 -14.52 -23.65 46.57
CA LEU A 1 -14.47 -22.68 45.45
C LEU A 1 -13.02 -22.24 45.29
N ALA A 2 -12.29 -22.85 44.35
CA ALA A 2 -10.92 -22.48 43.99
C ALA A 2 -10.93 -21.29 43.01
N PRO A 3 -9.94 -20.35 43.06
CA PRO A 3 -9.85 -19.28 42.13
C PRO A 3 -9.36 -19.77 40.77
N ALA A 4 -9.95 -19.22 39.68
CA ALA A 4 -9.58 -19.51 38.33
C ALA A 4 -8.13 -19.06 38.06
N GLU A 5 -7.30 -19.99 37.60
CA GLU A 5 -5.95 -19.72 37.10
C GLU A 5 -6.00 -18.83 35.84
N GLY A 6 -5.27 -17.74 35.90
CA GLY A 6 -5.11 -16.82 34.77
C GLY A 6 -4.39 -17.53 33.63
N ILE A 7 -4.95 -17.39 32.43
CA ILE A 7 -4.32 -17.81 31.18
C ILE A 7 -3.14 -16.88 30.95
N HIS A 8 -1.92 -17.40 31.07
CA HIS A 8 -0.70 -16.73 30.65
C HIS A 8 -0.72 -16.56 29.11
N PRO A 9 -0.27 -15.42 28.57
CA PRO A 9 -0.08 -15.28 27.13
C PRO A 9 0.89 -16.38 26.68
N SER A 10 0.43 -17.22 25.77
CA SER A 10 1.25 -18.28 25.20
C SER A 10 2.50 -17.69 24.58
N GLU A 11 3.67 -18.10 25.08
CA GLU A 11 4.94 -17.97 24.41
C GLU A 11 4.78 -18.56 22.99
N ARG A 12 4.88 -17.72 21.95
CA ARG A 12 5.06 -18.22 20.60
C ARG A 12 6.38 -18.99 20.60
N PRO A 13 6.44 -20.22 20.05
CA PRO A 13 7.71 -20.88 19.84
C PRO A 13 8.59 -19.96 19.00
N ALA A 14 9.86 -19.79 19.36
CA ALA A 14 10.85 -19.14 18.53
C ALA A 14 10.81 -19.83 17.15
N GLU A 15 10.46 -19.08 16.09
CA GLU A 15 10.49 -19.52 14.71
C GLU A 15 11.95 -19.69 14.24
N ALA A 16 12.57 -20.78 14.69
CA ALA A 16 13.67 -21.38 13.98
C ALA A 16 13.05 -22.36 12.97
N ASP A 17 13.20 -22.09 11.66
CA ASP A 17 12.76 -22.91 10.51
C ASP A 17 11.34 -22.63 9.93
N ALA A 18 10.90 -21.39 9.81
CA ALA A 18 9.91 -21.09 8.78
C ALA A 18 10.62 -21.14 7.40
N PRO A 19 10.09 -21.87 6.39
CA PRO A 19 10.70 -21.90 5.06
C PRO A 19 10.77 -20.48 4.51
N GLU A 20 11.95 -20.06 4.01
CA GLU A 20 12.12 -18.76 3.37
C GLU A 20 11.01 -18.55 2.34
N ARG A 21 10.27 -17.44 2.50
CA ARG A 21 9.16 -17.11 1.61
C ARG A 21 9.70 -16.91 0.20
N GLN A 22 9.27 -17.74 -0.75
CA GLN A 22 9.71 -17.64 -2.14
C GLN A 22 8.87 -16.58 -2.87
N PHE A 23 9.55 -15.57 -3.37
CA PHE A 23 8.92 -14.51 -4.17
C PHE A 23 8.97 -14.84 -5.65
N GLY A 24 8.01 -14.31 -6.42
CA GLY A 24 7.98 -14.47 -7.87
C GLY A 24 9.03 -13.60 -8.59
N GLU A 25 8.82 -13.40 -9.88
CA GLU A 25 9.65 -12.54 -10.72
C GLU A 25 9.58 -11.06 -10.29
N THR A 26 10.57 -10.27 -10.72
CA THR A 26 10.59 -8.82 -10.51
C THR A 26 9.44 -8.16 -11.29
N VAL A 27 8.50 -7.56 -10.57
CA VAL A 27 7.34 -6.85 -11.15
C VAL A 27 7.58 -5.35 -11.30
N LEU A 28 8.38 -4.75 -10.41
CA LEU A 28 8.76 -3.34 -10.46
C LEU A 28 10.26 -3.21 -10.28
N LYS A 29 10.92 -2.45 -11.17
CA LYS A 29 12.35 -2.17 -11.11
C LYS A 29 12.59 -0.67 -11.28
N LEU A 30 13.38 -0.12 -10.38
CA LEU A 30 13.84 1.26 -10.41
C LEU A 30 15.36 1.26 -10.55
N GLU A 31 15.89 2.02 -11.49
CA GLU A 31 17.33 2.08 -11.79
C GLU A 31 17.81 3.52 -11.86
N ASN A 32 18.73 3.89 -10.97
CA ASN A 32 19.41 5.18 -10.89
C ASN A 32 18.45 6.39 -10.90
N ILE A 33 17.39 6.32 -10.09
CA ILE A 33 16.36 7.35 -10.01
C ILE A 33 16.92 8.61 -9.36
N GLU A 34 16.84 9.73 -10.09
CA GLU A 34 17.11 11.08 -9.55
C GLU A 34 15.85 11.95 -9.70
N LEU A 35 15.46 12.62 -8.63
CA LEU A 35 14.37 13.59 -8.60
C LEU A 35 14.76 14.80 -7.75
N GLY A 36 14.59 15.98 -8.29
CA GLY A 36 14.88 17.24 -7.58
C GLY A 36 13.85 18.33 -7.85
N PHE A 37 13.70 19.22 -6.87
CA PHE A 37 12.80 20.39 -6.92
C PHE A 37 13.57 21.64 -6.49
N GLY A 38 13.59 22.67 -7.32
CA GLY A 38 14.17 23.97 -6.96
C GLY A 38 15.60 23.93 -6.43
N GLY A 39 16.43 22.99 -6.92
CA GLY A 39 17.82 22.80 -6.50
C GLY A 39 18.00 21.80 -5.34
N VAL A 40 16.93 21.32 -4.71
CA VAL A 40 16.98 20.28 -3.69
C VAL A 40 16.78 18.91 -4.33
N LYS A 41 17.70 17.95 -4.10
CA LYS A 41 17.55 16.57 -4.55
C LYS A 41 16.68 15.80 -3.55
N ALA A 42 15.46 15.48 -3.96
CA ALA A 42 14.53 14.66 -3.17
C ALA A 42 14.82 13.16 -3.29
N ILE A 43 15.36 12.71 -4.43
CA ILE A 43 15.85 11.35 -4.68
C ILE A 43 17.18 11.49 -5.42
N ASN A 44 18.19 10.74 -4.98
CA ASN A 44 19.55 10.86 -5.47
C ASN A 44 20.16 9.47 -5.70
N ASP A 45 20.08 9.00 -6.93
CA ASP A 45 20.65 7.75 -7.40
C ASP A 45 20.13 6.52 -6.63
N VAL A 46 18.80 6.36 -6.59
CA VAL A 46 18.17 5.23 -5.90
C VAL A 46 17.80 4.14 -6.91
N SER A 47 18.23 2.91 -6.60
CA SER A 47 17.91 1.71 -7.38
C SER A 47 17.42 0.61 -6.45
N PHE A 48 16.32 -0.06 -6.81
CA PHE A 48 15.81 -1.27 -6.16
C PHE A 48 14.78 -1.97 -7.07
N GLU A 49 14.42 -3.17 -6.67
CA GLU A 49 13.37 -3.95 -7.34
C GLU A 49 12.33 -4.41 -6.33
N VAL A 50 11.13 -4.75 -6.82
CA VAL A 50 10.05 -5.35 -6.03
C VAL A 50 9.64 -6.64 -6.73
N ARG A 51 9.55 -7.73 -5.96
CA ARG A 51 9.19 -9.05 -6.47
C ARG A 51 7.71 -9.32 -6.29
N LYS A 52 7.14 -10.14 -7.15
CA LYS A 52 5.74 -10.53 -7.07
C LYS A 52 5.44 -11.23 -5.75
N GLY A 53 4.41 -10.77 -5.05
CA GLY A 53 3.98 -11.28 -3.75
C GLY A 53 4.81 -10.79 -2.56
N GLU A 54 5.79 -9.89 -2.78
CA GLU A 54 6.60 -9.29 -1.72
C GLU A 54 5.83 -8.16 -1.02
N ILE A 55 5.99 -8.04 0.29
CA ILE A 55 5.66 -6.83 1.06
C ILE A 55 6.97 -6.08 1.32
N LEU A 56 7.21 -5.04 0.53
CA LEU A 56 8.38 -4.18 0.65
C LEU A 56 8.04 -2.93 1.44
N ALA A 57 8.70 -2.69 2.57
CA ALA A 57 8.62 -1.41 3.27
C ALA A 57 9.69 -0.43 2.81
N ILE A 58 9.32 0.85 2.70
CA ILE A 58 10.24 1.97 2.49
C ILE A 58 10.16 2.88 3.71
N ILE A 59 11.22 2.93 4.50
CA ILE A 59 11.29 3.70 5.74
C ILE A 59 12.38 4.78 5.66
N GLY A 60 12.47 5.61 6.68
CA GLY A 60 13.48 6.67 6.80
C GLY A 60 12.93 7.91 7.48
N PRO A 61 13.80 8.87 7.87
CA PRO A 61 13.41 10.12 8.50
C PRO A 61 12.43 10.97 7.65
N ASN A 62 11.83 11.99 8.25
CA ASN A 62 11.03 12.96 7.53
C ASN A 62 11.89 13.69 6.50
N GLY A 63 11.38 13.84 5.28
CA GLY A 63 12.13 14.45 4.17
C GLY A 63 13.11 13.50 3.45
N ALA A 64 13.23 12.22 3.86
CA ALA A 64 14.13 11.26 3.21
C ALA A 64 13.78 10.90 1.75
N GLY A 65 12.62 11.33 1.23
CA GLY A 65 12.21 11.10 -0.16
C GLY A 65 11.20 9.97 -0.37
N LYS A 66 10.69 9.34 0.70
CA LYS A 66 9.76 8.20 0.64
C LYS A 66 8.52 8.45 -0.21
N SER A 67 7.72 9.47 0.10
CA SER A 67 6.51 9.81 -0.68
C SER A 67 6.85 10.28 -2.10
N SER A 68 8.02 10.92 -2.29
CA SER A 68 8.52 11.27 -3.63
C SER A 68 8.80 10.02 -4.46
N MET A 69 9.32 8.95 -3.85
CA MET A 69 9.54 7.67 -4.49
C MET A 69 8.20 7.04 -4.93
N LEU A 70 7.19 6.98 -4.04
CA LEU A 70 5.85 6.50 -4.44
C LEU A 70 5.23 7.37 -5.56
N ASN A 71 5.47 8.69 -5.54
CA ASN A 71 5.02 9.59 -6.59
C ASN A 71 5.71 9.31 -7.94
N CYS A 72 6.96 8.85 -7.95
CA CYS A 72 7.61 8.38 -9.17
C CYS A 72 6.99 7.05 -9.64
N ILE A 73 6.76 6.09 -8.74
CA ILE A 73 6.21 4.78 -9.08
C ILE A 73 4.80 4.90 -9.68
N ASN A 74 3.96 5.77 -9.14
CA ASN A 74 2.59 5.94 -9.66
C ASN A 74 2.47 6.95 -10.82
N GLY A 75 3.61 7.45 -11.34
CA GLY A 75 3.65 8.37 -12.48
C GLY A 75 3.26 9.81 -12.19
N PHE A 76 3.09 10.19 -10.90
CA PHE A 76 2.78 11.57 -10.52
C PHE A 76 3.99 12.50 -10.69
N TYR A 77 5.21 12.01 -10.37
CA TYR A 77 6.46 12.69 -10.67
C TYR A 77 7.25 11.94 -11.73
N LYS A 78 7.84 12.68 -12.66
CA LYS A 78 8.80 12.13 -13.63
C LYS A 78 10.21 12.36 -13.11
N PRO A 79 10.99 11.30 -12.85
CA PRO A 79 12.38 11.45 -12.47
C PRO A 79 13.18 12.13 -13.58
N GLN A 80 14.16 12.95 -13.22
CA GLN A 80 15.05 13.61 -14.18
C GLN A 80 16.05 12.63 -14.79
N LYS A 81 16.41 11.56 -14.04
CA LYS A 81 17.26 10.47 -14.52
C LYS A 81 16.76 9.14 -14.01
N GLY A 82 17.27 8.10 -14.63
CA GLY A 82 16.94 6.72 -14.32
C GLY A 82 15.74 6.19 -15.09
N THR A 83 15.43 4.94 -14.83
CA THR A 83 14.32 4.23 -15.49
C THR A 83 13.49 3.50 -14.46
N ILE A 84 12.18 3.48 -14.69
CA ILE A 84 11.23 2.66 -13.95
C ILE A 84 10.65 1.66 -14.93
N THR A 85 10.71 0.39 -14.58
CA THR A 85 10.14 -0.71 -15.37
C THR A 85 9.08 -1.42 -14.55
N PHE A 86 7.89 -1.60 -15.10
CA PHE A 86 6.78 -2.31 -14.49
C PHE A 86 6.31 -3.44 -15.40
N ASN A 87 6.27 -4.68 -14.90
CA ASN A 87 5.94 -5.87 -15.68
C ASN A 87 6.70 -5.94 -17.03
N GLY A 88 8.02 -5.64 -17.00
CA GLY A 88 8.89 -5.62 -18.17
C GLY A 88 8.69 -4.46 -19.14
N ARG A 89 7.80 -3.50 -18.84
CA ARG A 89 7.55 -2.30 -19.67
C ARG A 89 8.17 -1.07 -19.04
N SER A 90 8.93 -0.29 -19.83
CA SER A 90 9.46 0.99 -19.38
C SER A 90 8.34 2.00 -19.12
N MET A 91 8.43 2.70 -18.00
CA MET A 91 7.47 3.68 -17.51
C MET A 91 7.89 5.14 -17.77
N ALA A 92 8.81 5.36 -18.70
CA ALA A 92 9.36 6.70 -19.00
C ALA A 92 8.29 7.76 -19.36
N THR A 93 7.14 7.33 -19.88
CA THR A 93 6.00 8.19 -20.24
C THR A 93 4.77 7.94 -19.37
N MET A 94 4.92 7.21 -18.25
CA MET A 94 3.79 6.90 -17.40
C MET A 94 3.24 8.15 -16.72
N ASP A 95 1.91 8.25 -16.74
CA ASP A 95 1.13 9.16 -15.94
C ASP A 95 0.26 8.36 -14.94
N PRO A 96 -0.40 9.01 -13.98
CA PRO A 96 -1.21 8.30 -12.98
C PRO A 96 -2.34 7.45 -13.57
N TYR A 97 -2.90 7.83 -14.71
CA TYR A 97 -3.94 7.03 -15.37
C TYR A 97 -3.36 5.74 -15.95
N LEU A 98 -2.21 5.81 -16.62
CA LEU A 98 -1.52 4.64 -17.15
C LEU A 98 -1.02 3.73 -16.03
N ALA A 99 -0.51 4.29 -14.92
CA ALA A 99 -0.13 3.52 -13.74
C ALA A 99 -1.33 2.72 -13.20
N ALA A 100 -2.45 3.39 -12.96
CA ALA A 100 -3.67 2.79 -12.46
C ALA A 100 -4.23 1.73 -13.43
N SER A 101 -4.31 2.03 -14.73
CA SER A 101 -4.80 1.09 -15.75
C SER A 101 -3.87 -0.11 -15.96
N SER A 102 -2.58 0.03 -15.63
CA SER A 102 -1.61 -1.08 -15.67
C SER A 102 -1.65 -1.98 -14.44
N GLY A 103 -2.39 -1.61 -13.39
CA GLY A 103 -2.57 -2.43 -12.18
C GLY A 103 -1.77 -1.92 -10.97
N ILE A 104 -1.38 -0.64 -10.94
CA ILE A 104 -0.81 0.02 -9.76
C ILE A 104 -1.91 0.80 -9.06
N ALA A 105 -2.34 0.36 -7.87
CA ALA A 105 -3.23 1.13 -7.01
C ALA A 105 -2.46 1.83 -5.89
N ARG A 106 -3.00 2.93 -5.39
CA ARG A 106 -2.42 3.67 -4.27
C ARG A 106 -3.48 4.14 -3.30
N THR A 107 -3.18 4.03 -2.00
CA THR A 107 -3.83 4.82 -0.95
C THR A 107 -3.02 6.09 -0.71
N PHE A 108 -3.65 7.12 -0.18
CA PHE A 108 -2.99 8.39 0.10
C PHE A 108 -2.88 8.59 1.61
N GLN A 109 -1.84 9.32 2.03
CA GLN A 109 -1.66 9.72 3.43
C GLN A 109 -2.93 10.43 3.96
N ASN A 110 -3.45 11.39 3.19
CA ASN A 110 -4.74 12.03 3.46
C ASN A 110 -5.88 11.28 2.77
N ILE A 111 -6.90 10.92 3.52
CA ILE A 111 -8.06 10.19 3.01
C ILE A 111 -8.69 10.93 1.83
N ALA A 112 -8.69 10.29 0.67
CA ALA A 112 -9.20 10.85 -0.59
C ALA A 112 -10.55 10.21 -0.97
N LEU A 113 -11.50 10.10 -0.01
CA LEU A 113 -12.83 9.56 -0.23
C LEU A 113 -13.86 10.66 -0.57
N PHE A 114 -14.88 10.29 -1.31
CA PHE A 114 -16.05 11.16 -1.60
C PHE A 114 -16.98 11.18 -0.38
N ARG A 115 -16.83 12.17 0.49
CA ARG A 115 -17.45 12.22 1.81
C ARG A 115 -18.99 12.12 1.81
N GLY A 116 -19.64 12.60 0.75
CA GLY A 116 -21.10 12.55 0.60
C GLY A 116 -21.64 11.22 0.06
N MET A 117 -20.77 10.37 -0.47
CA MET A 117 -21.14 9.08 -1.03
C MET A 117 -21.10 7.99 0.05
N SER A 118 -21.92 6.93 -0.14
CA SER A 118 -21.89 5.76 0.73
C SER A 118 -20.55 5.00 0.63
N THR A 119 -20.29 4.13 1.59
CA THR A 119 -19.15 3.19 1.54
C THR A 119 -19.17 2.39 0.24
N LEU A 120 -20.30 1.76 -0.09
CA LEU A 120 -20.46 0.99 -1.33
C LEU A 120 -20.14 1.82 -2.58
N ASP A 121 -20.67 3.05 -2.67
CA ASP A 121 -20.44 3.90 -3.85
C ASP A 121 -18.97 4.34 -3.95
N ASN A 122 -18.30 4.62 -2.81
CA ASN A 122 -16.87 4.90 -2.81
C ASN A 122 -16.05 3.71 -3.34
N LEU A 123 -16.35 2.49 -2.91
CA LEU A 123 -15.66 1.30 -3.43
C LEU A 123 -15.93 1.12 -4.93
N MET A 124 -17.19 1.32 -5.37
CA MET A 124 -17.56 1.24 -6.79
C MET A 124 -16.76 2.19 -7.67
N THR A 125 -16.31 3.36 -7.16
CA THR A 125 -15.42 4.25 -7.94
C THR A 125 -14.10 3.59 -8.33
N GLY A 126 -13.59 2.65 -7.53
CA GLY A 126 -12.40 1.86 -7.87
C GLY A 126 -12.59 0.96 -9.10
N ARG A 127 -13.84 0.62 -9.46
CA ARG A 127 -14.15 -0.21 -10.63
C ARG A 127 -14.17 0.57 -11.95
N LEU A 128 -14.17 1.91 -11.92
CA LEU A 128 -14.34 2.75 -13.12
C LEU A 128 -13.35 2.41 -14.25
N LEU A 129 -12.09 2.08 -13.92
CA LEU A 129 -11.09 1.69 -14.91
C LEU A 129 -11.29 0.27 -15.49
N LYS A 130 -12.08 -0.57 -14.82
CA LYS A 130 -12.39 -1.93 -15.25
C LYS A 130 -13.69 -2.01 -16.07
N MET A 131 -14.57 -1.00 -15.97
CA MET A 131 -15.82 -0.94 -16.70
C MET A 131 -15.55 -0.71 -18.19
N LYS A 132 -16.09 -1.59 -19.04
CA LYS A 132 -15.90 -1.57 -20.49
C LYS A 132 -17.11 -0.98 -21.25
N SER A 133 -18.25 -0.81 -20.57
CA SER A 133 -19.46 -0.31 -21.21
C SER A 133 -19.33 1.15 -21.60
N ASN A 134 -19.67 1.48 -22.85
CA ASN A 134 -19.68 2.86 -23.38
C ASN A 134 -20.73 3.69 -22.66
N PHE A 135 -20.45 5.01 -22.56
CA PHE A 135 -21.37 6.00 -21.98
C PHE A 135 -22.83 5.85 -22.49
N PHE A 136 -23.03 5.58 -23.79
CA PHE A 136 -24.36 5.36 -24.38
C PHE A 136 -25.02 4.07 -23.87
N ALA A 137 -24.26 2.98 -23.68
CA ALA A 137 -24.77 1.73 -23.13
C ALA A 137 -25.18 1.89 -21.65
N GLN A 138 -24.45 2.71 -20.91
CA GLN A 138 -24.78 3.06 -19.51
C GLN A 138 -26.04 3.94 -19.42
N CYS A 139 -26.24 4.87 -20.36
CA CYS A 139 -27.45 5.71 -20.39
C CYS A 139 -28.73 4.92 -20.67
N VAL A 140 -28.65 3.82 -21.45
CA VAL A 140 -29.81 2.98 -21.79
C VAL A 140 -30.08 1.93 -20.69
N TYR A 141 -29.11 1.67 -19.81
CA TYR A 141 -29.19 0.74 -18.66
C TYR A 141 -29.83 -0.63 -19.00
N PHE A 142 -29.58 -1.17 -20.20
CA PHE A 142 -30.17 -2.41 -20.69
C PHE A 142 -29.11 -3.44 -21.07
N GLY A 143 -29.35 -4.71 -20.73
CA GLY A 143 -28.55 -5.84 -21.19
C GLY A 143 -27.13 -5.89 -20.58
N ALA A 144 -26.12 -5.66 -21.40
CA ALA A 144 -24.70 -5.84 -21.03
C ALA A 144 -24.23 -4.88 -19.90
N ALA A 145 -24.66 -3.62 -19.92
CA ALA A 145 -24.28 -2.64 -18.89
C ALA A 145 -24.82 -3.00 -17.50
N LYS A 146 -26.08 -3.49 -17.45
CA LYS A 146 -26.68 -3.96 -16.19
C LYS A 146 -25.97 -5.19 -15.65
N ARG A 147 -25.58 -6.13 -16.52
CA ARG A 147 -24.84 -7.32 -16.12
C ARG A 147 -23.47 -6.97 -15.58
N GLU A 148 -22.73 -6.11 -16.27
CA GLU A 148 -21.42 -5.62 -15.84
C GLU A 148 -21.50 -4.89 -14.48
N GLU A 149 -22.53 -4.06 -14.26
CA GLU A 149 -22.74 -3.42 -12.96
C GLU A 149 -23.01 -4.43 -11.85
N LEU A 150 -23.85 -5.45 -12.12
CA LEU A 150 -24.15 -6.49 -11.13
C LEU A 150 -22.90 -7.33 -10.79
N GLU A 151 -22.06 -7.65 -11.78
CA GLU A 151 -20.79 -8.36 -11.57
C GLU A 151 -19.81 -7.50 -10.75
N ASN A 152 -19.66 -6.22 -11.08
CA ASN A 152 -18.83 -5.28 -10.30
C ASN A 152 -19.35 -5.11 -8.87
N ARG A 153 -20.67 -5.01 -8.71
CA ARG A 153 -21.28 -4.88 -7.37
C ARG A 153 -21.08 -6.15 -6.53
N ALA A 154 -21.22 -7.34 -7.13
CA ALA A 154 -20.94 -8.61 -6.45
C ALA A 154 -19.49 -8.68 -5.99
N PHE A 155 -18.54 -8.26 -6.84
CA PHE A 155 -17.12 -8.19 -6.46
C PHE A 155 -16.87 -7.21 -5.30
N ILE A 156 -17.52 -6.04 -5.31
CA ILE A 156 -17.39 -5.08 -4.20
C ILE A 156 -17.97 -5.64 -2.91
N GLU A 157 -19.02 -6.44 -2.94
CA GLU A 157 -19.54 -7.10 -1.73
C GLU A 157 -18.50 -8.06 -1.14
N THR A 158 -17.68 -8.76 -1.96
CA THR A 158 -16.60 -9.59 -1.42
C THR A 158 -15.53 -8.77 -0.71
N ILE A 159 -15.22 -7.56 -1.21
CA ILE A 159 -14.28 -6.63 -0.53
C ILE A 159 -14.89 -6.09 0.77
N ILE A 160 -16.20 -5.78 0.78
CA ILE A 160 -16.91 -5.33 1.98
C ILE A 160 -16.86 -6.41 3.06
N ASP A 161 -17.08 -7.66 2.68
CA ASP A 161 -17.01 -8.81 3.60
C ASP A 161 -15.59 -9.05 4.10
N PHE A 162 -14.61 -9.03 3.21
CA PHE A 162 -13.19 -9.17 3.54
C PHE A 162 -12.71 -8.12 4.55
N LEU A 163 -13.08 -6.85 4.37
CA LEU A 163 -12.70 -5.75 5.25
C LEU A 163 -13.61 -5.58 6.49
N GLU A 164 -14.58 -6.47 6.68
CA GLU A 164 -15.51 -6.46 7.82
C GLU A 164 -16.28 -5.14 7.96
N ILE A 165 -16.71 -4.55 6.83
CA ILE A 165 -17.39 -3.25 6.77
C ILE A 165 -18.86 -3.32 6.32
N GLN A 166 -19.49 -4.50 6.45
CA GLN A 166 -20.88 -4.75 6.03
C GLN A 166 -21.87 -3.80 6.71
N SER A 167 -21.67 -3.55 8.01
CA SER A 167 -22.56 -2.71 8.82
C SER A 167 -22.63 -1.25 8.36
N ILE A 168 -21.56 -0.76 7.72
CA ILE A 168 -21.43 0.63 7.26
C ILE A 168 -21.58 0.79 5.75
N ARG A 169 -21.90 -0.26 4.99
CA ARG A 169 -21.95 -0.25 3.53
C ARG A 169 -22.80 0.87 2.91
N ARG A 170 -23.87 1.30 3.59
CA ARG A 170 -24.78 2.38 3.15
C ARG A 170 -24.52 3.72 3.84
N THR A 171 -23.58 3.77 4.77
CA THR A 171 -23.25 4.97 5.52
C THR A 171 -22.40 5.91 4.68
N PRO A 172 -22.72 7.20 4.58
CA PRO A 172 -21.83 8.19 3.98
C PRO A 172 -20.48 8.19 4.69
N VAL A 173 -19.38 8.06 3.93
CA VAL A 173 -18.04 7.89 4.50
C VAL A 173 -17.59 9.07 5.35
N GLY A 174 -18.08 10.28 5.08
CA GLY A 174 -17.79 11.46 5.90
C GLY A 174 -18.33 11.40 7.34
N ARG A 175 -19.20 10.42 7.68
CA ARG A 175 -19.72 10.17 9.02
C ARG A 175 -19.01 9.07 9.77
N LEU A 176 -18.09 8.37 9.12
CA LEU A 176 -17.38 7.25 9.70
C LEU A 176 -16.22 7.73 10.60
N PRO A 177 -15.91 6.99 11.68
CA PRO A 177 -14.65 7.13 12.40
C PRO A 177 -13.45 6.99 11.44
N TYR A 178 -12.33 7.59 11.82
CA TYR A 178 -11.14 7.68 10.96
C TYR A 178 -10.62 6.30 10.52
N GLY A 179 -10.48 5.34 11.43
CA GLY A 179 -10.03 3.98 11.11
C GLY A 179 -10.93 3.28 10.09
N LEU A 180 -12.27 3.45 10.19
CA LEU A 180 -13.20 2.92 9.19
C LEU A 180 -13.07 3.63 7.83
N GLN A 181 -12.80 4.93 7.80
CA GLN A 181 -12.51 5.63 6.55
C GLN A 181 -11.25 5.06 5.87
N LYS A 182 -10.20 4.76 6.64
CA LYS A 182 -8.98 4.11 6.12
C LYS A 182 -9.25 2.71 5.58
N ARG A 183 -10.10 1.90 6.24
CA ARG A 183 -10.55 0.60 5.69
C ARG A 183 -11.28 0.77 4.35
N VAL A 184 -12.16 1.77 4.24
CA VAL A 184 -12.87 2.07 2.97
C VAL A 184 -11.88 2.52 1.89
N GLU A 185 -10.85 3.30 2.23
CA GLU A 185 -9.80 3.72 1.30
C GLU A 185 -9.02 2.52 0.76
N LEU A 186 -8.61 1.59 1.64
CA LEU A 186 -8.00 0.32 1.26
C LEU A 186 -8.94 -0.48 0.33
N GLY A 187 -10.20 -0.63 0.69
CA GLY A 187 -11.19 -1.33 -0.12
C GLY A 187 -11.36 -0.72 -1.51
N ARG A 188 -11.35 0.61 -1.63
CA ARG A 188 -11.41 1.28 -2.94
C ARG A 188 -10.18 0.98 -3.80
N ALA A 189 -8.98 0.90 -3.19
CA ALA A 189 -7.77 0.52 -3.90
C ALA A 189 -7.83 -0.95 -4.34
N LEU A 190 -8.31 -1.87 -3.48
CA LEU A 190 -8.53 -3.28 -3.81
C LEU A 190 -9.56 -3.47 -4.91
N ALA A 191 -10.58 -2.61 -4.98
CA ALA A 191 -11.60 -2.64 -6.03
C ALA A 191 -11.00 -2.48 -7.44
N MET A 192 -9.80 -1.97 -7.58
CA MET A 192 -9.06 -1.90 -8.84
C MET A 192 -8.44 -3.24 -9.26
N GLU A 193 -8.47 -4.28 -8.40
CA GLU A 193 -7.73 -5.54 -8.57
C GLU A 193 -6.26 -5.28 -8.94
N PRO A 194 -5.51 -4.63 -8.06
CA PRO A 194 -4.15 -4.22 -8.38
C PRO A 194 -3.18 -5.40 -8.33
N SER A 195 -2.17 -5.38 -9.21
CA SER A 195 -1.00 -6.26 -9.09
C SER A 195 0.05 -5.71 -8.12
N ILE A 196 0.11 -4.37 -7.98
CA ILE A 196 0.87 -3.68 -6.93
C ILE A 196 -0.04 -2.69 -6.20
N LEU A 197 0.00 -2.73 -4.88
CA LEU A 197 -0.67 -1.81 -3.98
C LEU A 197 0.37 -0.94 -3.25
N LEU A 198 0.30 0.37 -3.47
CA LEU A 198 1.14 1.36 -2.81
C LEU A 198 0.39 1.92 -1.60
N LEU A 199 0.91 1.70 -0.40
CA LEU A 199 0.33 2.16 0.86
C LEU A 199 1.19 3.27 1.46
N ASP A 200 0.65 4.48 1.54
CA ASP A 200 1.34 5.65 2.06
C ASP A 200 0.81 5.98 3.46
N GLU A 201 1.53 5.53 4.49
CA GLU A 201 1.17 5.68 5.91
C GLU A 201 -0.28 5.23 6.22
N PRO A 202 -0.66 4.00 5.88
CA PRO A 202 -2.05 3.54 6.02
C PRO A 202 -2.52 3.53 7.47
N MET A 203 -1.62 3.47 8.45
CA MET A 203 -1.93 3.36 9.88
C MET A 203 -1.75 4.67 10.65
N ALA A 204 -1.37 5.77 9.96
CA ALA A 204 -1.22 7.07 10.60
C ALA A 204 -2.52 7.51 11.27
N GLY A 205 -2.44 7.96 12.53
CA GLY A 205 -3.59 8.45 13.29
C GLY A 205 -4.52 7.36 13.87
N MET A 206 -4.19 6.08 13.71
CA MET A 206 -4.92 4.94 14.28
C MET A 206 -4.46 4.62 15.70
N ASN A 207 -5.39 4.11 16.52
CA ASN A 207 -5.06 3.50 17.81
C ASN A 207 -4.42 2.11 17.61
N VAL A 208 -3.97 1.48 18.71
CA VAL A 208 -3.25 0.18 18.65
C VAL A 208 -4.11 -0.92 18.04
N GLU A 209 -5.38 -1.02 18.42
CA GLU A 209 -6.32 -2.04 17.93
C GLU A 209 -6.60 -1.86 16.43
N GLU A 210 -6.86 -0.62 15.99
CA GLU A 210 -7.05 -0.29 14.58
C GLU A 210 -5.80 -0.58 13.73
N LYS A 211 -4.59 -0.37 14.27
CA LYS A 211 -3.33 -0.72 13.60
C LYS A 211 -3.19 -2.23 13.45
N GLN A 212 -3.49 -3.01 14.49
CA GLN A 212 -3.45 -4.47 14.43
C GLN A 212 -4.41 -5.03 13.37
N ASP A 213 -5.65 -4.52 13.33
CA ASP A 213 -6.61 -4.87 12.30
C ASP A 213 -6.10 -4.53 10.90
N MET A 214 -5.55 -3.32 10.71
CA MET A 214 -5.03 -2.89 9.41
C MET A 214 -3.82 -3.75 8.99
N SER A 215 -2.92 -4.09 9.92
CA SER A 215 -1.79 -5.01 9.67
C SER A 215 -2.30 -6.37 9.17
N ARG A 216 -3.31 -6.93 9.85
CA ARG A 216 -3.95 -8.17 9.44
C ARG A 216 -4.51 -8.07 8.02
N PHE A 217 -5.29 -7.04 7.71
CA PHE A 217 -5.84 -6.86 6.36
C PHE A 217 -4.75 -6.72 5.29
N ILE A 218 -3.63 -6.05 5.59
CA ILE A 218 -2.51 -5.93 4.65
C ILE A 218 -1.88 -7.30 4.37
N LEU A 219 -1.66 -8.12 5.41
CA LEU A 219 -1.17 -9.48 5.28
C LEU A 219 -2.14 -10.36 4.48
N ASP A 220 -3.43 -10.33 4.84
CA ASP A 220 -4.47 -11.11 4.16
C ASP A 220 -4.59 -10.70 2.66
N VAL A 221 -4.49 -9.40 2.33
CA VAL A 221 -4.44 -8.90 0.94
C VAL A 221 -3.27 -9.50 0.19
N ASN A 222 -2.11 -9.57 0.79
CA ASN A 222 -0.94 -10.15 0.15
C ASN A 222 -1.09 -11.67 -0.03
N GLU A 223 -1.58 -12.38 0.99
CA GLU A 223 -1.68 -13.84 0.99
C GLU A 223 -2.85 -14.36 0.14
N GLU A 224 -4.05 -13.79 0.31
CA GLU A 224 -5.26 -14.29 -0.35
C GLU A 224 -5.40 -13.79 -1.81
N PHE A 225 -5.04 -12.53 -2.06
CA PHE A 225 -5.12 -11.94 -3.42
C PHE A 225 -3.81 -12.01 -4.19
N GLY A 226 -2.70 -12.40 -3.55
CA GLY A 226 -1.37 -12.45 -4.18
C GLY A 226 -0.86 -11.06 -4.59
N THR A 227 -1.40 -9.99 -3.98
CA THR A 227 -1.07 -8.62 -4.32
C THR A 227 0.30 -8.24 -3.77
N THR A 228 1.18 -7.74 -4.63
CA THR A 228 2.47 -7.17 -4.20
C THR A 228 2.24 -5.83 -3.49
N ILE A 229 2.92 -5.59 -2.38
CA ILE A 229 2.69 -4.40 -1.57
C ILE A 229 3.99 -3.59 -1.43
N VAL A 230 3.89 -2.28 -1.63
CA VAL A 230 4.94 -1.31 -1.26
C VAL A 230 4.37 -0.39 -0.21
N LEU A 231 4.95 -0.43 0.98
CA LEU A 231 4.44 0.23 2.18
C LEU A 231 5.39 1.34 2.63
N ILE A 232 4.88 2.53 2.91
CA ILE A 232 5.56 3.53 3.72
C ILE A 232 4.91 3.56 5.09
N GLU A 233 5.70 3.39 6.15
CA GLU A 233 5.25 3.49 7.53
C GLU A 233 6.34 4.07 8.43
N HIS A 234 5.93 4.65 9.56
CA HIS A 234 6.82 5.21 10.58
C HIS A 234 6.85 4.34 11.84
N ASP A 235 5.87 3.48 12.03
CA ASP A 235 5.81 2.56 13.16
C ASP A 235 6.71 1.36 12.88
N MET A 236 7.91 1.39 13.49
CA MET A 236 8.92 0.33 13.29
C MET A 236 8.41 -1.04 13.73
N GLY A 237 7.57 -1.13 14.76
CA GLY A 237 6.97 -2.38 15.20
C GLY A 237 6.14 -3.00 14.07
N VAL A 238 5.24 -2.20 13.49
CA VAL A 238 4.43 -2.64 12.34
C VAL A 238 5.29 -3.05 11.16
N VAL A 239 6.29 -2.23 10.79
CA VAL A 239 7.19 -2.54 9.65
C VAL A 239 7.88 -3.87 9.85
N MET A 240 8.44 -4.11 11.05
CA MET A 240 9.15 -5.37 11.34
C MET A 240 8.24 -6.59 11.37
N ASP A 241 6.95 -6.40 11.75
CA ASP A 241 6.00 -7.50 11.89
C ASP A 241 5.40 -7.95 10.54
N ILE A 242 5.25 -7.05 9.55
CA ILE A 242 4.52 -7.37 8.32
C ILE A 242 5.35 -7.36 7.05
N SER A 243 6.59 -6.82 7.07
CA SER A 243 7.38 -6.66 5.85
C SER A 243 8.32 -7.84 5.63
N ASP A 244 8.43 -8.29 4.38
CA ASP A 244 9.42 -9.29 3.98
C ASP A 244 10.81 -8.67 3.82
N ARG A 245 10.84 -7.41 3.36
CA ARG A 245 12.06 -6.66 3.10
C ARG A 245 11.85 -5.18 3.35
N VAL A 246 12.92 -4.51 3.78
CA VAL A 246 12.90 -3.10 4.15
C VAL A 246 13.99 -2.35 3.40
N ILE A 247 13.62 -1.24 2.77
CA ILE A 247 14.54 -0.25 2.20
C ILE A 247 14.54 0.97 3.09
N VAL A 248 15.71 1.45 3.43
CA VAL A 248 15.87 2.67 4.21
C VAL A 248 16.39 3.79 3.34
N LEU A 249 15.65 4.89 3.31
CA LEU A 249 16.06 6.12 2.64
C LEU A 249 16.50 7.16 3.67
N ASP A 250 17.58 7.86 3.36
CA ASP A 250 18.02 9.03 4.09
C ASP A 250 18.54 10.09 3.10
N TYR A 251 18.11 11.34 3.25
CA TYR A 251 18.43 12.47 2.34
C TYR A 251 18.37 12.08 0.84
N GLY A 252 17.34 11.32 0.47
CA GLY A 252 17.09 10.90 -0.92
C GLY A 252 18.00 9.75 -1.40
N ARG A 253 18.77 9.11 -0.53
CA ARG A 253 19.65 7.98 -0.84
C ARG A 253 19.18 6.70 -0.15
N LYS A 254 19.43 5.57 -0.78
CA LYS A 254 19.21 4.26 -0.15
C LYS A 254 20.45 3.93 0.71
N ILE A 255 20.26 3.87 2.03
CA ILE A 255 21.32 3.56 2.98
C ILE A 255 21.31 2.11 3.46
N ALA A 256 20.13 1.43 3.37
CA ALA A 256 20.04 0.01 3.66
C ALA A 256 18.96 -0.65 2.79
N ASP A 257 19.09 -1.97 2.61
CA ASP A 257 18.20 -2.82 1.84
C ASP A 257 18.39 -4.28 2.29
N GLY A 258 17.44 -4.83 3.02
CA GLY A 258 17.56 -6.17 3.61
C GLY A 258 16.30 -6.60 4.36
N THR A 259 16.40 -7.71 5.06
CA THR A 259 15.33 -8.19 5.95
C THR A 259 15.11 -7.22 7.12
N PRO A 260 13.93 -7.25 7.77
CA PRO A 260 13.66 -6.44 8.95
C PRO A 260 14.77 -6.55 10.02
N ASP A 261 15.25 -7.77 10.30
CA ASP A 261 16.30 -8.00 11.30
C ASP A 261 17.67 -7.42 10.91
N GLU A 262 18.05 -7.52 9.64
CA GLU A 262 19.28 -6.90 9.12
C GLU A 262 19.22 -5.38 9.23
N VAL A 263 18.09 -4.78 8.85
CA VAL A 263 17.91 -3.33 8.92
C VAL A 263 17.88 -2.82 10.35
N ARG A 264 17.27 -3.56 11.28
CA ARG A 264 17.20 -3.20 12.70
C ARG A 264 18.58 -3.10 13.36
N THR A 265 19.54 -3.90 12.91
CA THR A 265 20.90 -3.96 13.47
C THR A 265 21.92 -3.14 12.69
N ASN A 266 21.50 -2.50 11.58
CA ASN A 266 22.39 -1.70 10.73
C ASN A 266 22.74 -0.37 11.38
N GLN A 267 24.05 -0.09 11.54
CA GLN A 267 24.52 1.12 12.22
C GLN A 267 24.15 2.40 11.46
N ASP A 268 24.23 2.41 10.11
CA ASP A 268 23.86 3.58 9.30
C ASP A 268 22.39 3.95 9.48
N VAL A 269 21.53 2.95 9.65
CA VAL A 269 20.10 3.14 9.90
C VAL A 269 19.90 3.73 11.31
N ILE A 270 20.56 3.17 12.32
CA ILE A 270 20.49 3.66 13.71
C ILE A 270 20.94 5.13 13.75
N ASP A 271 22.05 5.47 13.11
CA ASP A 271 22.60 6.82 13.09
C ASP A 271 21.68 7.81 12.36
N ALA A 272 21.05 7.41 11.26
CA ALA A 272 20.08 8.24 10.53
C ALA A 272 18.85 8.60 11.38
N TYR A 273 18.36 7.67 12.21
CA TYR A 273 17.24 7.94 13.11
C TYR A 273 17.64 8.71 14.38
N LEU A 274 18.84 8.48 14.91
CA LEU A 274 19.35 9.22 16.08
C LEU A 274 19.79 10.63 15.70
N GLY A 275 20.39 10.83 14.53
CA GLY A 275 20.80 12.14 14.01
C GLY A 275 19.63 13.07 13.73
N ALA A 276 18.48 12.52 13.28
CA ALA A 276 17.25 13.28 13.05
C ALA A 276 16.55 13.79 14.33
N SER A 277 16.94 13.30 15.51
CA SER A 277 16.36 13.73 16.81
C SER A 277 17.07 14.94 17.43
N HIS A 278 18.09 15.51 16.78
CA HIS A 278 18.88 16.62 17.29
C HIS A 278 18.71 17.96 16.53
N ASP A 279 17.86 18.01 15.49
CA ASP A 279 17.42 19.22 14.79
C ASP A 279 15.92 19.47 15.09
#